data_f76b4efffb0e9bec730b75470a1d6e65
#
_entry.id   f76b4efffb0e9bec730b75470a1d6e65
#
_cell.length_a   1.000
_cell.length_b   1.000
_cell.length_c   1.000
_cell.angle_alpha   90.00
_cell.angle_beta   90.00
_cell.angle_gamma   90.00
#
_symmetry.space_group_name_H-M   'P 1'
#
loop_
_entity.id
_entity.type
_entity.pdbx_description
1 polymer ?
#
loop_
_entity_poly.entity_id
_entity_poly.type
_entity_poly.pdbx_seq_one_letter_code
_entity_poly.pdbx_strand_id
1 'polypeptide(L)'
;KGTLLITPSIDENMAKSEAQVDRIVAWNDGLGDEWRVEFPSFLHNNTVGIELNSIPQVVKTYIKKIKENQILQNLTPIVSEIRMIKSDYEIQLARHAGQVADAMMSAGRETIRDGIAEYEVALAIAEAGTKKAAELLTKYYQDKDMSPNTHFLQIMASGNTITKTHHRASTKIIRYGEPVFLCFCGMTNFHRFKLGFDRTFWLGEIIDPLQEKIYNVALTSQEAALNAITPGVTAESVHKEYAKIISDNGYDYPFRCGRATGFSFHEKPQLVTGDKTILKPGMVLAIDGSVTVDNFRAQIGDSIVITKDGYEIITHHPKKITEVII
;
A
#
# COMPACT_ATOMS: atom_id res chain seq x y z
N LYS A 1 14.49 25.86 18.16
CA LYS A 1 13.44 24.96 17.64
C LYS A 1 13.72 24.88 16.14
N GLY A 2 13.85 23.70 15.59
CA GLY A 2 14.11 23.48 14.18
C GLY A 2 14.17 21.99 13.88
N THR A 3 14.36 21.68 12.61
CA THR A 3 14.52 20.33 12.07
C THR A 3 16.00 20.06 11.81
N LEU A 4 16.44 18.82 12.07
CA LEU A 4 17.80 18.36 11.83
C LEU A 4 17.78 17.04 11.04
N LEU A 5 18.61 16.97 10.01
CA LEU A 5 19.02 15.75 9.37
C LEU A 5 20.46 15.41 9.73
N ILE A 6 20.68 14.20 10.24
CA ILE A 6 22.01 13.63 10.49
C ILE A 6 22.23 12.55 9.43
N THR A 7 23.27 12.66 8.61
CA THR A 7 23.52 11.80 7.46
C THR A 7 25.01 11.43 7.33
N PRO A 8 25.36 10.29 6.71
CA PRO A 8 26.74 10.02 6.32
C PRO A 8 27.28 11.09 5.36
N SER A 9 28.58 11.37 5.41
CA SER A 9 29.21 12.37 4.54
C SER A 9 29.10 12.06 3.05
N ILE A 10 28.98 10.78 2.69
CA ILE A 10 28.76 10.34 1.32
C ILE A 10 27.42 10.85 0.73
N ASP A 11 26.40 11.04 1.59
CA ASP A 11 25.07 11.51 1.20
C ASP A 11 24.86 13.02 1.44
N GLU A 12 25.88 13.73 1.93
CA GLU A 12 25.76 15.14 2.33
C GLU A 12 25.28 16.05 1.19
N ASN A 13 25.84 15.86 -0.01
CA ASN A 13 25.47 16.68 -1.17
C ASN A 13 24.02 16.44 -1.60
N MET A 14 23.58 15.20 -1.61
CA MET A 14 22.19 14.85 -1.90
C MET A 14 21.25 15.41 -0.84
N ALA A 15 21.62 15.27 0.45
CA ALA A 15 20.83 15.85 1.54
C ALA A 15 20.69 17.38 1.43
N LYS A 16 21.76 18.10 1.04
CA LYS A 16 21.72 19.55 0.83
C LYS A 16 20.85 19.98 -0.33
N SER A 17 20.72 19.13 -1.37
CA SER A 17 19.90 19.45 -2.54
C SER A 17 18.41 19.11 -2.35
N GLU A 18 18.10 18.09 -1.53
CA GLU A 18 16.74 17.52 -1.47
C GLU A 18 16.04 17.72 -0.13
N ALA A 19 16.78 17.82 0.98
CA ALA A 19 16.17 17.87 2.29
C ALA A 19 15.64 19.25 2.66
N GLN A 20 14.37 19.30 3.08
CA GLN A 20 13.74 20.54 3.61
C GLN A 20 13.85 20.57 5.13
N VAL A 21 15.05 20.81 5.63
CA VAL A 21 15.37 20.90 7.06
C VAL A 21 16.18 22.15 7.36
N ASP A 22 16.13 22.62 8.62
CA ASP A 22 16.86 23.83 9.03
C ASP A 22 18.37 23.61 9.14
N ARG A 23 18.78 22.38 9.42
CA ARG A 23 20.20 22.03 9.60
C ARG A 23 20.48 20.61 9.11
N ILE A 24 21.59 20.47 8.39
CA ILE A 24 22.15 19.17 7.99
C ILE A 24 23.52 19.03 8.67
N VAL A 25 23.76 17.86 9.26
CA VAL A 25 25.03 17.49 9.84
C VAL A 25 25.47 16.17 9.23
N ALA A 26 26.63 16.19 8.61
CA ALA A 26 27.26 14.99 8.05
C ALA A 26 28.34 14.46 9.00
N TRP A 27 28.43 13.14 9.10
CA TRP A 27 29.55 12.48 9.83
C TRP A 27 30.40 11.67 8.85
N ASN A 28 31.69 11.51 9.18
CA ASN A 28 32.56 10.65 8.41
C ASN A 28 32.29 9.20 8.79
N ASP A 29 32.03 8.36 7.79
CA ASP A 29 31.81 6.94 7.98
C ASP A 29 33.09 6.23 8.41
N GLY A 30 33.06 5.64 9.57
CA GLY A 30 34.16 4.86 10.14
C GLY A 30 33.64 3.59 10.80
N LEU A 31 33.19 3.71 12.04
CA LEU A 31 32.71 2.57 12.84
C LEU A 31 31.18 2.39 12.74
N GLY A 32 30.46 3.29 12.03
CA GLY A 32 29.00 3.22 11.82
C GLY A 32 28.17 3.74 13.00
N ASP A 33 28.75 4.46 13.94
CA ASP A 33 28.06 5.03 15.09
C ASP A 33 28.37 6.51 15.37
N GLU A 34 29.02 7.16 14.43
CA GLU A 34 29.47 8.56 14.49
C GLU A 34 28.30 9.54 14.60
N TRP A 35 27.08 9.16 14.14
CA TRP A 35 25.86 9.92 14.34
C TRP A 35 25.58 10.26 15.81
N ARG A 36 26.14 9.49 16.74
CA ARG A 36 26.00 9.69 18.18
C ARG A 36 26.70 10.95 18.69
N VAL A 37 27.70 11.44 17.98
CA VAL A 37 28.44 12.63 18.38
C VAL A 37 27.55 13.88 18.35
N GLU A 38 26.76 14.03 17.28
CA GLU A 38 25.90 15.21 17.08
C GLU A 38 24.54 15.08 17.77
N PHE A 39 24.04 13.87 17.91
CA PHE A 39 22.69 13.60 18.41
C PHE A 39 22.40 14.19 19.81
N PRO A 40 23.31 14.14 20.81
CA PRO A 40 23.08 14.70 22.14
C PRO A 40 22.79 16.19 22.14
N SER A 41 23.33 16.94 21.18
CA SER A 41 23.12 18.40 21.06
C SER A 41 21.66 18.80 20.82
N PHE A 42 20.80 17.83 20.44
CA PHE A 42 19.36 18.01 20.21
C PHE A 42 18.49 17.61 21.39
N LEU A 43 19.03 16.87 22.35
CA LEU A 43 18.30 16.39 23.51
C LEU A 43 18.34 17.40 24.67
N HIS A 44 17.78 18.59 24.43
CA HIS A 44 17.80 19.68 25.43
C HIS A 44 16.83 19.45 26.59
N ASN A 45 15.71 18.76 26.35
CA ASN A 45 14.66 18.55 27.33
C ASN A 45 14.78 17.18 28.01
N ASN A 46 14.18 17.04 29.19
CA ASN A 46 14.09 15.74 29.88
C ASN A 46 13.07 14.80 29.24
N THR A 47 12.17 15.32 28.41
CA THR A 47 11.17 14.52 27.68
C THR A 47 11.49 14.54 26.20
N VAL A 48 11.59 13.35 25.59
CA VAL A 48 11.79 13.15 24.16
C VAL A 48 10.64 12.32 23.61
N GLY A 49 9.96 12.85 22.60
CA GLY A 49 8.96 12.12 21.87
C GLY A 49 9.60 11.21 20.81
N ILE A 50 9.16 9.97 20.75
CA ILE A 50 9.63 8.98 19.78
C ILE A 50 8.47 8.20 19.18
N GLU A 51 8.60 7.77 17.94
CA GLU A 51 7.71 6.75 17.38
C GLU A 51 8.17 5.37 17.89
N LEU A 52 7.60 4.94 19.01
CA LEU A 52 8.07 3.79 19.80
C LEU A 52 8.13 2.48 18.99
N ASN A 53 7.27 2.34 17.99
CA ASN A 53 7.19 1.14 17.13
C ASN A 53 8.13 1.20 15.91
N SER A 54 8.69 2.36 15.60
CA SER A 54 9.49 2.58 14.40
C SER A 54 10.94 2.93 14.70
N ILE A 55 11.23 3.48 15.89
CA ILE A 55 12.59 3.86 16.27
C ILE A 55 13.50 2.62 16.35
N PRO A 56 14.69 2.64 15.71
CA PRO A 56 15.67 1.56 15.86
C PRO A 56 16.07 1.35 17.33
N GLN A 57 16.16 0.10 17.77
CA GLN A 57 16.49 -0.23 19.15
C GLN A 57 17.84 0.37 19.59
N VAL A 58 18.82 0.46 18.68
CA VAL A 58 20.12 1.07 18.95
C VAL A 58 19.99 2.55 19.32
N VAL A 59 19.13 3.30 18.63
CA VAL A 59 18.86 4.72 18.90
C VAL A 59 18.16 4.88 20.24
N LYS A 60 17.13 4.09 20.49
CA LYS A 60 16.40 4.09 21.77
C LYS A 60 17.30 3.79 22.97
N THR A 61 18.17 2.79 22.85
CA THR A 61 19.12 2.42 23.88
C THR A 61 20.13 3.53 24.12
N TYR A 62 20.62 4.16 23.05
CA TYR A 62 21.55 5.27 23.14
C TYR A 62 20.94 6.49 23.85
N ILE A 63 19.72 6.91 23.50
CA ILE A 63 19.02 8.01 24.18
C ILE A 63 18.97 7.77 25.68
N LYS A 64 18.60 6.57 26.12
CA LYS A 64 18.55 6.21 27.53
C LYS A 64 19.92 6.24 28.22
N LYS A 65 21.00 5.89 27.51
CA LYS A 65 22.35 5.86 28.04
C LYS A 65 22.94 7.25 28.28
N ILE A 66 22.71 8.19 27.37
CA ILE A 66 23.31 9.53 27.45
C ILE A 66 22.60 10.46 28.46
N LYS A 67 21.39 10.09 28.91
CA LYS A 67 20.62 10.88 29.85
C LYS A 67 19.77 9.97 30.73
N GLU A 68 20.27 9.64 31.93
CA GLU A 68 19.65 8.66 32.83
C GLU A 68 18.17 8.99 33.20
N ASN A 69 17.83 10.27 33.28
CA ASN A 69 16.48 10.74 33.62
C ASN A 69 15.62 11.09 32.41
N GLN A 70 15.96 10.59 31.20
CA GLN A 70 15.22 10.88 29.99
C GLN A 70 13.88 10.16 29.95
N ILE A 71 12.80 10.91 29.88
CA ILE A 71 11.44 10.40 29.67
C ILE A 71 11.21 10.23 28.17
N LEU A 72 10.99 8.99 27.73
CA LEU A 72 10.60 8.70 26.35
C LEU A 72 9.08 8.65 26.24
N GLN A 73 8.49 9.62 25.55
CA GLN A 73 7.07 9.69 25.28
C GLN A 73 6.73 9.07 23.92
N ASN A 74 5.71 8.19 23.89
CA ASN A 74 5.27 7.59 22.64
C ASN A 74 4.47 8.59 21.80
N LEU A 75 5.00 8.98 20.65
CA LEU A 75 4.33 9.83 19.68
C LEU A 75 3.62 9.07 18.56
N THR A 76 3.73 7.74 18.52
CA THR A 76 3.11 6.92 17.45
C THR A 76 1.61 7.23 17.26
N PRO A 77 0.79 7.41 18.32
CA PRO A 77 -0.63 7.75 18.15
C PRO A 77 -0.82 9.10 17.44
N ILE A 78 -0.07 10.13 17.86
CA ILE A 78 -0.17 11.49 17.30
C ILE A 78 0.24 11.48 15.82
N VAL A 79 1.36 10.83 15.48
CA VAL A 79 1.82 10.70 14.09
C VAL A 79 0.81 9.93 13.25
N SER A 80 0.20 8.87 13.80
CA SER A 80 -0.84 8.11 13.12
C SER A 80 -2.08 8.95 12.83
N GLU A 81 -2.51 9.80 13.77
CA GLU A 81 -3.65 10.72 13.56
C GLU A 81 -3.36 11.78 12.49
N ILE A 82 -2.16 12.37 12.51
CA ILE A 82 -1.74 13.34 11.48
C ILE A 82 -1.74 12.70 10.09
N ARG A 83 -1.21 11.48 9.96
CA ARG A 83 -1.14 10.74 8.68
C ARG A 83 -2.49 10.26 8.17
N MET A 84 -3.48 10.13 9.07
CA MET A 84 -4.79 9.58 8.73
C MET A 84 -5.53 10.46 7.71
N ILE A 85 -5.47 11.77 7.87
CA ILE A 85 -6.11 12.75 6.97
C ILE A 85 -5.04 13.32 6.05
N LYS A 86 -5.17 13.06 4.76
CA LYS A 86 -4.24 13.52 3.74
C LYS A 86 -4.55 14.99 3.37
N SER A 87 -3.50 15.77 3.20
CA SER A 87 -3.59 17.11 2.61
C SER A 87 -3.97 17.02 1.12
N ASP A 88 -4.37 18.12 0.51
CA ASP A 88 -4.70 18.16 -0.93
C ASP A 88 -3.53 17.73 -1.80
N TYR A 89 -2.29 18.06 -1.40
CA TYR A 89 -1.08 17.61 -2.07
C TYR A 89 -0.91 16.08 -1.97
N GLU A 90 -1.10 15.50 -0.80
CA GLU A 90 -1.01 14.05 -0.59
C GLU A 90 -2.14 13.29 -1.30
N ILE A 91 -3.34 13.88 -1.39
CA ILE A 91 -4.44 13.34 -2.20
C ILE A 91 -4.05 13.33 -3.68
N GLN A 92 -3.40 14.40 -4.16
CA GLN A 92 -2.91 14.42 -5.54
C GLN A 92 -1.83 13.37 -5.79
N LEU A 93 -0.92 13.14 -4.81
CA LEU A 93 0.02 12.01 -4.88
C LEU A 93 -0.70 10.67 -4.96
N ALA A 94 -1.76 10.49 -4.17
CA ALA A 94 -2.57 9.26 -4.19
C ALA A 94 -3.21 9.03 -5.57
N ARG A 95 -3.77 10.07 -6.20
CA ARG A 95 -4.32 9.99 -7.57
C ARG A 95 -3.27 9.62 -8.61
N HIS A 96 -2.07 10.20 -8.52
CA HIS A 96 -0.97 9.85 -9.42
C HIS A 96 -0.46 8.43 -9.16
N ALA A 97 -0.37 7.99 -7.90
CA ALA A 97 -0.09 6.60 -7.58
C ALA A 97 -1.14 5.65 -8.19
N GLY A 98 -2.43 6.07 -8.20
CA GLY A 98 -3.51 5.35 -8.90
C GLY A 98 -3.24 5.19 -10.39
N GLN A 99 -2.83 6.26 -11.08
CA GLN A 99 -2.49 6.19 -12.51
C GLN A 99 -1.31 5.26 -12.78
N VAL A 100 -0.32 5.22 -11.88
CA VAL A 100 0.80 4.25 -11.97
C VAL A 100 0.26 2.83 -11.81
N ALA A 101 -0.60 2.59 -10.82
CA ALA A 101 -1.20 1.28 -10.58
C ALA A 101 -2.08 0.82 -11.76
N ASP A 102 -2.84 1.72 -12.38
CA ASP A 102 -3.67 1.43 -13.55
C ASP A 102 -2.82 1.00 -14.75
N ALA A 103 -1.70 1.70 -15.00
CA ALA A 103 -0.75 1.32 -16.05
C ALA A 103 -0.12 -0.06 -15.78
N MET A 104 0.22 -0.35 -14.51
CA MET A 104 0.73 -1.66 -14.09
C MET A 104 -0.30 -2.77 -14.33
N MET A 105 -1.58 -2.55 -13.95
CA MET A 105 -2.65 -3.54 -14.09
C MET A 105 -2.95 -3.83 -15.56
N SER A 106 -3.03 -2.80 -16.39
CA SER A 106 -3.24 -2.93 -17.83
C SER A 106 -2.11 -3.72 -18.50
N ALA A 107 -0.85 -3.40 -18.20
CA ALA A 107 0.30 -4.14 -18.71
C ALA A 107 0.32 -5.61 -18.27
N GLY A 108 -0.03 -5.87 -17.00
CA GLY A 108 -0.15 -7.23 -16.50
C GLY A 108 -1.22 -8.03 -17.27
N ARG A 109 -2.42 -7.46 -17.41
CA ARG A 109 -3.52 -8.07 -18.17
C ARG A 109 -3.14 -8.36 -19.62
N GLU A 110 -2.54 -7.40 -20.31
CA GLU A 110 -2.14 -7.50 -21.71
C GLU A 110 -1.00 -8.51 -21.95
N THR A 111 -0.17 -8.75 -20.93
CA THR A 111 1.00 -9.64 -21.05
C THR A 111 0.63 -11.10 -20.76
N ILE A 112 -0.44 -11.36 -19.98
CA ILE A 112 -0.88 -12.73 -19.65
C ILE A 112 -1.31 -13.46 -20.93
N ARG A 113 -0.67 -14.61 -21.21
CA ARG A 113 -0.97 -15.51 -22.32
C ARG A 113 -0.50 -16.93 -22.01
N ASP A 114 -0.99 -17.91 -22.76
CA ASP A 114 -0.52 -19.31 -22.62
C ASP A 114 0.99 -19.40 -22.92
N GLY A 115 1.69 -20.12 -22.06
CA GLY A 115 3.12 -20.36 -22.22
C GLY A 115 4.03 -19.28 -21.62
N ILE A 116 3.51 -18.17 -21.09
CA ILE A 116 4.34 -17.16 -20.44
C ILE A 116 4.65 -17.53 -18.98
N ALA A 117 5.83 -17.17 -18.50
CA ALA A 117 6.18 -17.34 -17.10
C ALA A 117 5.65 -16.16 -16.24
N GLU A 118 5.27 -16.43 -14.97
CA GLU A 118 4.80 -15.38 -14.06
C GLU A 118 5.78 -14.21 -13.92
N TYR A 119 7.10 -14.47 -13.86
CA TYR A 119 8.10 -13.40 -13.73
C TYR A 119 8.15 -12.47 -14.96
N GLU A 120 7.82 -12.96 -16.15
CA GLU A 120 7.80 -12.13 -17.38
C GLU A 120 6.63 -11.14 -17.31
N VAL A 121 5.48 -11.57 -16.81
CA VAL A 121 4.35 -10.68 -16.53
C VAL A 121 4.73 -9.62 -15.49
N ALA A 122 5.41 -10.04 -14.42
CA ALA A 122 5.89 -9.12 -13.37
C ALA A 122 6.89 -8.08 -13.91
N LEU A 123 7.76 -8.45 -14.86
CA LEU A 123 8.67 -7.52 -15.52
C LEU A 123 7.91 -6.46 -16.34
N ALA A 124 6.92 -6.89 -17.12
CA ALA A 124 6.10 -5.97 -17.91
C ALA A 124 5.33 -4.98 -17.01
N ILE A 125 4.78 -5.46 -15.89
CA ILE A 125 4.11 -4.64 -14.88
C ILE A 125 5.06 -3.59 -14.31
N ALA A 126 6.27 -3.98 -13.91
CA ALA A 126 7.27 -3.07 -13.34
C ALA A 126 7.73 -2.02 -14.36
N GLU A 127 7.93 -2.43 -15.61
CA GLU A 127 8.30 -1.53 -16.71
C GLU A 127 7.21 -0.47 -16.94
N ALA A 128 5.95 -0.87 -17.06
CA ALA A 128 4.83 0.04 -17.29
C ALA A 128 4.67 1.03 -16.13
N GLY A 129 4.75 0.56 -14.89
CA GLY A 129 4.68 1.41 -13.71
C GLY A 129 5.81 2.42 -13.64
N THR A 130 7.04 1.99 -13.94
CA THR A 130 8.22 2.87 -13.96
C THR A 130 8.11 3.95 -15.04
N LYS A 131 7.68 3.59 -16.26
CA LYS A 131 7.44 4.55 -17.34
C LYS A 131 6.37 5.57 -16.99
N LYS A 132 5.25 5.12 -16.40
CA LYS A 132 4.17 6.02 -15.98
C LYS A 132 4.59 6.94 -14.84
N ALA A 133 5.33 6.43 -13.87
CA ALA A 133 5.89 7.25 -12.80
C ALA A 133 6.85 8.33 -13.35
N ALA A 134 7.75 7.99 -14.27
CA ALA A 134 8.66 8.94 -14.89
C ALA A 134 7.91 10.06 -15.67
N GLU A 135 6.86 9.69 -16.41
CA GLU A 135 5.97 10.66 -17.08
C GLU A 135 5.38 11.67 -16.09
N LEU A 136 4.81 11.17 -14.97
CA LEU A 136 4.15 12.00 -13.98
C LEU A 136 5.14 12.89 -13.22
N LEU A 137 6.31 12.36 -12.84
CA LEU A 137 7.40 13.13 -12.20
C LEU A 137 7.81 14.31 -13.06
N THR A 138 8.05 14.07 -14.34
CA THR A 138 8.44 15.11 -15.29
C THR A 138 7.34 16.15 -15.49
N LYS A 139 6.09 15.70 -15.68
CA LYS A 139 4.98 16.58 -16.07
C LYS A 139 4.46 17.45 -14.92
N TYR A 140 4.33 16.90 -13.73
CA TYR A 140 3.63 17.56 -12.62
C TYR A 140 4.54 18.03 -11.50
N TYR A 141 5.70 17.41 -11.33
CA TYR A 141 6.61 17.71 -10.21
C TYR A 141 7.89 18.39 -10.66
N GLN A 142 8.20 18.33 -11.96
CA GLN A 142 9.49 18.79 -12.52
C GLN A 142 10.69 18.18 -11.80
N ASP A 143 10.47 17.03 -11.20
CA ASP A 143 11.43 16.28 -10.41
C ASP A 143 12.21 15.32 -11.32
N LYS A 144 13.53 15.53 -11.40
CA LYS A 144 14.44 14.73 -12.22
C LYS A 144 15.32 13.79 -11.39
N ASP A 145 15.32 13.98 -10.07
CA ASP A 145 16.24 13.31 -9.18
C ASP A 145 15.57 12.15 -8.42
N MET A 146 14.22 12.15 -8.33
CA MET A 146 13.50 11.04 -7.73
C MET A 146 13.46 9.83 -8.66
N SER A 147 13.80 8.66 -8.11
CA SER A 147 13.71 7.41 -8.84
C SER A 147 12.25 7.07 -9.20
N PRO A 148 11.92 6.87 -10.48
CA PRO A 148 10.58 6.44 -10.89
C PRO A 148 10.31 4.94 -10.64
N ASN A 149 11.29 4.20 -10.10
CA ASN A 149 11.19 2.75 -9.94
C ASN A 149 9.98 2.33 -9.12
N THR A 150 9.21 1.40 -9.67
CA THR A 150 8.23 0.61 -8.92
C THR A 150 8.87 -0.68 -8.41
N HIS A 151 8.43 -1.16 -7.25
CA HIS A 151 9.01 -2.39 -6.70
C HIS A 151 8.72 -3.59 -7.60
N PHE A 152 9.76 -4.37 -7.91
CA PHE A 152 9.67 -5.58 -8.72
C PHE A 152 8.89 -6.72 -8.07
N LEU A 153 8.89 -6.78 -6.74
CA LEU A 153 8.26 -7.87 -5.98
C LEU A 153 6.74 -7.68 -5.89
N GLN A 154 6.04 -7.93 -6.99
CA GLN A 154 4.59 -7.97 -7.00
C GLN A 154 4.09 -9.30 -6.46
N ILE A 155 2.93 -9.26 -5.81
CA ILE A 155 2.19 -10.46 -5.48
C ILE A 155 1.50 -10.93 -6.75
N MET A 156 1.85 -12.12 -7.17
CA MET A 156 1.28 -12.78 -8.33
C MET A 156 1.17 -14.27 -8.06
N ALA A 157 0.05 -14.84 -8.41
CA ALA A 157 -0.19 -16.28 -8.30
C ALA A 157 -1.05 -16.76 -9.46
N SER A 158 -0.82 -17.96 -9.96
CA SER A 158 -1.62 -18.54 -11.03
C SER A 158 -1.95 -20.02 -10.75
N GLY A 159 -3.11 -20.47 -11.26
CA GLY A 159 -3.55 -21.84 -11.13
C GLY A 159 -3.54 -22.31 -9.67
N ASN A 160 -2.86 -23.43 -9.40
CA ASN A 160 -2.82 -24.08 -8.08
C ASN A 160 -2.09 -23.29 -6.97
N THR A 161 -1.43 -22.18 -7.30
CA THR A 161 -0.78 -21.33 -6.30
C THR A 161 -1.65 -20.17 -5.83
N ILE A 162 -2.84 -19.99 -6.41
CA ILE A 162 -3.70 -18.80 -6.20
C ILE A 162 -4.17 -18.64 -4.75
N THR A 163 -4.22 -19.70 -3.97
CA THR A 163 -4.56 -19.66 -2.54
C THR A 163 -3.42 -19.14 -1.65
N LYS A 164 -2.19 -19.07 -2.19
CA LYS A 164 -1.03 -18.53 -1.47
C LYS A 164 -1.06 -17.01 -1.49
N THR A 165 -1.60 -16.40 -0.44
CA THR A 165 -1.94 -14.97 -0.36
C THR A 165 -0.80 -14.02 -0.75
N HIS A 166 0.44 -14.34 -0.39
CA HIS A 166 1.61 -13.50 -0.72
C HIS A 166 2.59 -14.23 -1.64
N HIS A 167 2.06 -15.06 -2.54
CA HIS A 167 2.89 -15.71 -3.57
C HIS A 167 3.53 -14.64 -4.46
N ARG A 168 4.78 -14.83 -4.79
CA ARG A 168 5.54 -13.93 -5.68
C ARG A 168 5.63 -14.54 -7.05
N ALA A 169 5.70 -13.68 -8.06
CA ALA A 169 5.94 -14.10 -9.43
C ALA A 169 7.13 -15.07 -9.50
N SER A 170 6.91 -16.22 -10.09
CA SER A 170 7.86 -17.34 -10.14
C SER A 170 8.18 -17.70 -11.59
N THR A 171 8.92 -18.80 -11.79
CA THR A 171 9.16 -19.37 -13.13
C THR A 171 8.01 -20.29 -13.60
N LYS A 172 6.90 -20.37 -12.82
CA LYS A 172 5.72 -21.13 -13.25
C LYS A 172 5.19 -20.58 -14.57
N ILE A 173 4.88 -21.49 -15.48
CA ILE A 173 4.25 -21.17 -16.77
C ILE A 173 2.73 -21.12 -16.58
N ILE A 174 2.12 -20.02 -17.02
CA ILE A 174 0.66 -19.83 -17.04
C ILE A 174 0.06 -20.65 -18.19
N ARG A 175 -1.09 -21.28 -17.93
CA ARG A 175 -1.78 -22.12 -18.91
C ARG A 175 -3.21 -21.65 -19.12
N TYR A 176 -3.73 -21.94 -20.30
CA TYR A 176 -5.14 -21.72 -20.65
C TYR A 176 -6.08 -22.34 -19.60
N GLY A 177 -7.14 -21.60 -19.24
CA GLY A 177 -8.08 -21.98 -18.18
C GLY A 177 -7.63 -21.73 -16.75
N GLU A 178 -6.37 -21.27 -16.53
CA GLU A 178 -5.91 -20.95 -15.18
C GLU A 178 -6.38 -19.58 -14.72
N PRO A 179 -6.78 -19.44 -13.44
CA PRO A 179 -6.92 -18.13 -12.81
C PRO A 179 -5.55 -17.50 -12.54
N VAL A 180 -5.45 -16.17 -12.69
CA VAL A 180 -4.24 -15.38 -12.46
C VAL A 180 -4.57 -14.20 -11.55
N PHE A 181 -3.92 -14.13 -10.41
CA PHE A 181 -4.07 -13.06 -9.44
C PHE A 181 -2.90 -12.08 -9.52
N LEU A 182 -3.22 -10.80 -9.68
CA LEU A 182 -2.27 -9.70 -9.63
C LEU A 182 -2.61 -8.77 -8.47
N CYS A 183 -1.64 -8.46 -7.60
CA CYS A 183 -1.84 -7.56 -6.47
C CYS A 183 -0.65 -6.63 -6.29
N PHE A 184 -0.94 -5.34 -6.22
CA PHE A 184 0.05 -4.28 -6.03
C PHE A 184 0.02 -3.69 -4.62
N CYS A 185 -0.46 -4.45 -3.65
CA CYS A 185 -0.61 -4.02 -2.26
C CYS A 185 0.72 -3.53 -1.65
N GLY A 186 0.89 -2.21 -1.58
CA GLY A 186 2.10 -1.55 -1.08
C GLY A 186 3.29 -1.52 -2.05
N MET A 187 3.12 -2.04 -3.27
CA MET A 187 4.16 -2.07 -4.29
C MET A 187 4.07 -0.90 -5.26
N THR A 188 2.87 -0.39 -5.54
CA THR A 188 2.73 0.91 -6.18
C THR A 188 3.32 1.94 -5.24
N ASN A 189 4.40 2.55 -5.65
CA ASN A 189 5.17 3.50 -4.87
C ASN A 189 5.47 4.72 -5.72
N PHE A 190 4.62 5.74 -5.59
CA PHE A 190 4.83 7.01 -6.26
C PHE A 190 5.07 8.09 -5.20
N HIS A 191 6.22 8.76 -5.21
CA HIS A 191 6.66 9.66 -4.14
C HIS A 191 6.52 9.03 -2.75
N ARG A 192 6.87 7.74 -2.60
CA ARG A 192 6.68 6.93 -1.38
C ARG A 192 5.23 6.71 -0.96
N PHE A 193 4.24 7.25 -1.70
CA PHE A 193 2.83 6.98 -1.45
C PHE A 193 2.45 5.59 -1.97
N LYS A 194 1.81 4.79 -1.14
CA LYS A 194 1.48 3.39 -1.40
C LYS A 194 -0.03 3.21 -1.50
N LEU A 195 -0.47 2.33 -2.39
CA LEU A 195 -1.86 1.95 -2.58
C LEU A 195 -2.06 0.45 -2.43
N GLY A 196 -3.33 0.01 -2.34
CA GLY A 196 -3.76 -1.36 -2.56
C GLY A 196 -4.56 -1.43 -3.85
N PHE A 197 -4.22 -2.38 -4.71
CA PHE A 197 -4.94 -2.62 -5.96
C PHE A 197 -4.73 -4.05 -6.41
N ASP A 198 -5.80 -4.79 -6.66
CA ASP A 198 -5.71 -6.18 -7.07
C ASP A 198 -6.88 -6.65 -7.93
N ARG A 199 -6.61 -7.65 -8.77
CA ARG A 199 -7.56 -8.30 -9.67
C ARG A 199 -7.25 -9.80 -9.80
N THR A 200 -8.31 -10.58 -9.94
CA THR A 200 -8.23 -11.97 -10.38
C THR A 200 -8.73 -12.05 -11.82
N PHE A 201 -7.90 -12.59 -12.71
CA PHE A 201 -8.20 -12.82 -14.12
C PHE A 201 -8.30 -14.31 -14.43
N TRP A 202 -8.84 -14.68 -15.59
CA TRP A 202 -8.75 -16.03 -16.16
C TRP A 202 -8.25 -15.96 -17.58
N LEU A 203 -7.31 -16.86 -17.91
CA LEU A 203 -6.81 -16.97 -19.28
C LEU A 203 -7.75 -17.87 -20.10
N GLY A 204 -8.47 -17.27 -21.04
CA GLY A 204 -9.36 -17.92 -21.98
C GLY A 204 -10.75 -18.20 -21.44
N GLU A 205 -10.93 -19.03 -20.43
CA GLU A 205 -12.24 -19.38 -19.88
C GLU A 205 -12.19 -19.75 -18.40
N ILE A 206 -13.33 -19.72 -17.74
CA ILE A 206 -13.49 -20.26 -16.38
C ILE A 206 -13.96 -21.71 -16.50
N ILE A 207 -13.05 -22.64 -16.24
CA ILE A 207 -13.32 -24.09 -16.38
C ILE A 207 -14.23 -24.60 -15.24
N ASP A 208 -14.00 -24.11 -14.01
CA ASP A 208 -14.77 -24.51 -12.82
C ASP A 208 -15.82 -23.45 -12.47
N PRO A 209 -17.13 -23.75 -12.62
CA PRO A 209 -18.21 -22.81 -12.29
C PRO A 209 -18.20 -22.34 -10.83
N LEU A 210 -17.60 -23.11 -9.91
CA LEU A 210 -17.45 -22.68 -8.52
C LEU A 210 -16.57 -21.44 -8.40
N GLN A 211 -15.53 -21.31 -9.24
CA GLN A 211 -14.65 -20.14 -9.26
C GLN A 211 -15.40 -18.87 -9.64
N GLU A 212 -16.29 -18.95 -10.64
CA GLU A 212 -17.16 -17.82 -11.03
C GLU A 212 -18.08 -17.40 -9.88
N LYS A 213 -18.71 -18.39 -9.21
CA LYS A 213 -19.56 -18.12 -8.04
C LYS A 213 -18.78 -17.43 -6.93
N ILE A 214 -17.59 -17.92 -6.58
CA ILE A 214 -16.73 -17.37 -5.53
C ILE A 214 -16.28 -15.95 -5.89
N TYR A 215 -15.91 -15.72 -7.16
CA TYR A 215 -15.54 -14.40 -7.65
C TYR A 215 -16.70 -13.39 -7.50
N ASN A 216 -17.89 -13.76 -7.89
CA ASN A 216 -19.06 -12.90 -7.78
C ASN A 216 -19.40 -12.59 -6.31
N VAL A 217 -19.23 -13.53 -5.38
CA VAL A 217 -19.39 -13.25 -3.93
C VAL A 217 -18.31 -12.27 -3.46
N ALA A 218 -17.05 -12.44 -3.86
CA ALA A 218 -15.96 -11.53 -3.52
C ALA A 218 -16.22 -10.13 -4.08
N LEU A 219 -16.65 -10.01 -5.35
CA LEU A 219 -16.99 -8.73 -5.97
C LEU A 219 -18.14 -8.04 -5.24
N THR A 220 -19.24 -8.75 -5.00
CA THR A 220 -20.41 -8.19 -4.29
C THR A 220 -20.06 -7.76 -2.86
N SER A 221 -19.16 -8.49 -2.19
CA SER A 221 -18.69 -8.12 -0.85
C SER A 221 -17.86 -6.83 -0.85
N GLN A 222 -17.01 -6.61 -1.86
CA GLN A 222 -16.30 -5.35 -2.05
C GLN A 222 -17.27 -4.20 -2.34
N GLU A 223 -18.25 -4.42 -3.21
CA GLU A 223 -19.27 -3.42 -3.54
C GLU A 223 -20.10 -3.04 -2.31
N ALA A 224 -20.45 -4.01 -1.46
CA ALA A 224 -21.14 -3.75 -0.21
C ALA A 224 -20.29 -2.90 0.76
N ALA A 225 -18.98 -3.21 0.87
CA ALA A 225 -18.05 -2.39 1.64
C ALA A 225 -17.95 -0.96 1.09
N LEU A 226 -17.79 -0.80 -0.24
CA LEU A 226 -17.72 0.50 -0.90
C LEU A 226 -19.00 1.32 -0.70
N ASN A 227 -20.17 0.70 -0.85
CA ASN A 227 -21.47 1.34 -0.66
C ASN A 227 -21.72 1.78 0.79
N ALA A 228 -21.08 1.12 1.77
CA ALA A 228 -21.16 1.49 3.19
C ALA A 228 -20.24 2.66 3.56
N ILE A 229 -19.32 3.08 2.67
CA ILE A 229 -18.38 4.15 2.96
C ILE A 229 -19.02 5.51 2.74
N THR A 230 -19.26 6.20 3.84
CA THR A 230 -19.62 7.62 3.88
C THR A 230 -18.90 8.30 5.05
N PRO A 231 -18.64 9.62 4.97
CA PRO A 231 -18.13 10.35 6.12
C PRO A 231 -19.05 10.18 7.34
N GLY A 232 -18.47 9.92 8.50
CA GLY A 232 -19.20 9.78 9.76
C GLY A 232 -19.51 8.34 10.19
N VAL A 233 -19.39 7.35 9.32
CA VAL A 233 -19.52 5.93 9.71
C VAL A 233 -18.24 5.42 10.39
N THR A 234 -18.35 4.33 11.15
CA THR A 234 -17.18 3.68 11.75
C THR A 234 -16.50 2.71 10.77
N ALA A 235 -15.20 2.49 10.92
CA ALA A 235 -14.46 1.52 10.12
C ALA A 235 -15.04 0.10 10.23
N GLU A 236 -15.45 -0.31 11.44
CA GLU A 236 -16.10 -1.62 11.66
C GLU A 236 -17.44 -1.76 10.96
N SER A 237 -18.22 -0.66 10.77
CA SER A 237 -19.52 -0.76 10.09
C SER A 237 -19.34 -1.12 8.61
N VAL A 238 -18.28 -0.64 7.96
CA VAL A 238 -17.92 -1.03 6.58
C VAL A 238 -17.56 -2.52 6.53
N HIS A 239 -16.73 -2.97 7.49
CA HIS A 239 -16.39 -4.39 7.58
C HIS A 239 -17.61 -5.28 7.80
N LYS A 240 -18.60 -4.83 8.58
CA LYS A 240 -19.83 -5.58 8.84
C LYS A 240 -20.62 -5.87 7.56
N GLU A 241 -20.78 -4.86 6.68
CA GLU A 241 -21.50 -5.04 5.42
C GLU A 241 -20.75 -5.99 4.47
N TYR A 242 -19.44 -5.87 4.38
CA TYR A 242 -18.59 -6.82 3.67
C TYR A 242 -18.77 -8.26 4.19
N ALA A 243 -18.59 -8.46 5.48
CA ALA A 243 -18.63 -9.77 6.12
C ALA A 243 -20.00 -10.44 5.94
N LYS A 244 -21.08 -9.65 6.03
CA LYS A 244 -22.46 -10.11 5.84
C LYS A 244 -22.66 -10.79 4.49
N ILE A 245 -22.20 -10.18 3.40
CA ILE A 245 -22.34 -10.75 2.05
C ILE A 245 -21.69 -12.13 1.96
N ILE A 246 -20.47 -12.28 2.49
CA ILE A 246 -19.72 -13.54 2.41
C ILE A 246 -20.38 -14.62 3.29
N SER A 247 -20.79 -14.26 4.53
CA SER A 247 -21.45 -15.18 5.47
C SER A 247 -22.83 -15.62 4.95
N ASP A 248 -23.63 -14.71 4.37
CA ASP A 248 -24.96 -15.04 3.80
C ASP A 248 -24.83 -16.03 2.62
N ASN A 249 -23.68 -16.08 1.97
CA ASN A 249 -23.38 -17.07 0.93
C ASN A 249 -22.73 -18.36 1.48
N GLY A 250 -22.57 -18.49 2.82
CA GLY A 250 -22.07 -19.70 3.47
C GLY A 250 -20.55 -19.84 3.44
N TYR A 251 -19.80 -18.76 3.24
CA TYR A 251 -18.34 -18.77 3.23
C TYR A 251 -17.75 -18.04 4.44
N ASP A 252 -16.52 -18.37 4.79
CA ASP A 252 -15.71 -17.65 5.76
C ASP A 252 -15.13 -16.39 5.11
N TYR A 253 -15.09 -15.30 5.86
CA TYR A 253 -14.53 -14.03 5.41
C TYR A 253 -13.18 -13.74 6.09
N PRO A 254 -12.24 -13.07 5.39
CA PRO A 254 -11.02 -12.55 5.99
C PRO A 254 -11.33 -11.57 7.13
N PHE A 255 -10.46 -11.53 8.12
CA PHE A 255 -10.61 -10.64 9.30
C PHE A 255 -10.69 -9.15 8.96
N ARG A 256 -10.29 -8.78 7.75
CA ARG A 256 -10.19 -7.40 7.28
C ARG A 256 -10.67 -7.28 5.83
N CYS A 257 -11.50 -6.27 5.53
CA CYS A 257 -11.89 -5.94 4.16
C CYS A 257 -11.15 -4.71 3.59
N GLY A 258 -10.26 -4.09 4.34
CA GLY A 258 -9.53 -2.93 3.87
C GLY A 258 -8.72 -2.25 4.97
N ARG A 259 -7.98 -1.23 4.57
CA ARG A 259 -7.11 -0.45 5.45
C ARG A 259 -6.80 0.90 4.87
N ALA A 260 -6.44 1.86 5.72
CA ALA A 260 -5.83 3.08 5.24
C ALA A 260 -4.42 2.81 4.67
N THR A 261 -4.08 3.58 3.65
CA THR A 261 -2.80 3.56 2.95
C THR A 261 -2.24 4.98 2.86
N GLY A 262 -0.97 5.08 2.48
CA GLY A 262 -0.27 6.35 2.35
C GLY A 262 1.24 6.17 2.30
N PHE A 263 1.98 6.89 3.13
CA PHE A 263 3.44 6.75 3.22
C PHE A 263 3.87 5.46 3.93
N SER A 264 2.97 4.82 4.67
CA SER A 264 3.13 3.45 5.16
C SER A 264 2.13 2.53 4.48
N PHE A 265 2.51 1.26 4.30
CA PHE A 265 1.64 0.25 3.71
C PHE A 265 0.40 -0.04 4.58
N HIS A 266 0.57 0.05 5.90
CA HIS A 266 -0.50 -0.07 6.87
C HIS A 266 -0.59 1.23 7.67
N GLU A 267 -1.68 1.96 7.47
CA GLU A 267 -2.05 3.12 8.28
C GLU A 267 -3.37 2.87 9.00
N LYS A 268 -3.79 3.77 9.84
CA LYS A 268 -5.14 3.76 10.45
C LYS A 268 -6.13 4.57 9.59
N PRO A 269 -7.42 4.17 9.57
CA PRO A 269 -8.01 3.01 10.24
C PRO A 269 -7.75 1.67 9.54
N GLN A 270 -8.08 0.58 10.25
CA GLN A 270 -8.25 -0.75 9.66
C GLN A 270 -9.75 -1.06 9.56
N LEU A 271 -10.21 -1.57 8.43
CA LEU A 271 -11.60 -1.98 8.28
C LEU A 271 -11.78 -3.40 8.83
N VAL A 272 -11.91 -3.48 10.15
CA VAL A 272 -12.01 -4.73 10.92
C VAL A 272 -13.05 -4.58 12.03
N THR A 273 -13.54 -5.70 12.54
CA THR A 273 -14.36 -5.72 13.74
C THR A 273 -13.63 -5.05 14.90
N GLY A 274 -14.29 -4.12 15.58
CA GLY A 274 -13.77 -3.42 16.77
C GLY A 274 -13.03 -2.10 16.46
N ASP A 275 -12.72 -1.76 15.21
CA ASP A 275 -12.16 -0.44 14.88
C ASP A 275 -13.29 0.61 14.79
N LYS A 276 -13.41 1.39 15.86
CA LYS A 276 -14.42 2.46 16.03
C LYS A 276 -14.03 3.79 15.38
N THR A 277 -12.90 3.84 14.66
CA THR A 277 -12.46 5.07 13.99
C THR A 277 -13.53 5.58 13.04
N ILE A 278 -13.91 6.83 13.21
CA ILE A 278 -14.85 7.50 12.32
C ILE A 278 -14.16 7.86 11.01
N LEU A 279 -14.75 7.43 9.91
CA LEU A 279 -14.27 7.77 8.58
C LEU A 279 -14.49 9.25 8.28
N LYS A 280 -13.46 9.92 7.76
CA LYS A 280 -13.46 11.36 7.48
C LYS A 280 -12.97 11.66 6.07
N PRO A 281 -13.41 12.78 5.46
CA PRO A 281 -12.84 13.25 4.21
C PRO A 281 -11.32 13.40 4.29
N GLY A 282 -10.63 13.05 3.21
CA GLY A 282 -9.16 13.06 3.12
C GLY A 282 -8.49 11.75 3.56
N MET A 283 -9.23 10.77 4.08
CA MET A 283 -8.68 9.43 4.28
C MET A 283 -8.53 8.70 2.94
N VAL A 284 -7.41 8.01 2.75
CA VAL A 284 -7.16 7.13 1.60
C VAL A 284 -7.19 5.68 2.08
N LEU A 285 -8.04 4.87 1.46
CA LEU A 285 -8.30 3.50 1.87
C LEU A 285 -8.10 2.55 0.68
N ALA A 286 -7.58 1.36 0.94
CA ALA A 286 -7.69 0.21 0.05
C ALA A 286 -8.84 -0.69 0.54
N ILE A 287 -9.74 -1.08 -0.36
CA ILE A 287 -10.94 -1.85 -0.07
C ILE A 287 -10.91 -3.14 -0.88
N ASP A 288 -10.88 -4.25 -0.20
CA ASP A 288 -10.75 -5.58 -0.80
C ASP A 288 -12.03 -6.39 -0.61
N GLY A 289 -12.46 -7.12 -1.65
CA GLY A 289 -13.39 -8.25 -1.56
C GLY A 289 -12.60 -9.54 -1.76
N SER A 290 -12.68 -10.48 -0.84
CA SER A 290 -11.91 -11.73 -0.95
C SER A 290 -12.65 -12.90 -0.36
N VAL A 291 -12.67 -14.02 -1.10
CA VAL A 291 -13.19 -15.32 -0.65
C VAL A 291 -12.23 -16.40 -1.05
N THR A 292 -11.95 -17.31 -0.12
CA THR A 292 -11.10 -18.49 -0.36
C THR A 292 -11.87 -19.76 -0.06
N VAL A 293 -11.91 -20.68 -1.00
CA VAL A 293 -12.55 -22.00 -0.84
C VAL A 293 -11.65 -23.04 -1.50
N ASP A 294 -11.32 -24.10 -0.76
CA ASP A 294 -10.48 -25.20 -1.23
C ASP A 294 -9.19 -24.73 -1.94
N ASN A 295 -9.13 -24.93 -3.26
CA ASN A 295 -7.95 -24.63 -4.07
C ASN A 295 -8.06 -23.28 -4.80
N PHE A 296 -9.09 -22.49 -4.53
CA PHE A 296 -9.30 -21.22 -5.23
C PHE A 296 -9.50 -20.05 -4.28
N ARG A 297 -8.95 -18.92 -4.64
CA ARG A 297 -9.18 -17.62 -3.99
C ARG A 297 -9.50 -16.58 -5.06
N ALA A 298 -10.63 -15.91 -4.91
CA ALA A 298 -10.91 -14.67 -5.61
C ALA A 298 -10.55 -13.48 -4.72
N GLN A 299 -9.95 -12.46 -5.31
CA GLN A 299 -9.76 -11.17 -4.65
C GLN A 299 -9.83 -10.03 -5.65
N ILE A 300 -10.53 -8.98 -5.26
CA ILE A 300 -10.72 -7.73 -6.00
C ILE A 300 -10.48 -6.58 -5.02
N GLY A 301 -9.59 -5.66 -5.33
CA GLY A 301 -9.27 -4.53 -4.47
C GLY A 301 -9.13 -3.23 -5.24
N ASP A 302 -9.63 -2.14 -4.67
CA ASP A 302 -9.50 -0.78 -5.19
C ASP A 302 -9.06 0.18 -4.10
N SER A 303 -8.32 1.22 -4.49
CA SER A 303 -8.01 2.35 -3.62
C SER A 303 -8.96 3.51 -3.87
N ILE A 304 -9.35 4.16 -2.78
CA ILE A 304 -10.29 5.27 -2.77
C ILE A 304 -9.80 6.43 -1.90
N VAL A 305 -10.30 7.63 -2.18
CA VAL A 305 -10.23 8.79 -1.29
C VAL A 305 -11.62 9.08 -0.75
N ILE A 306 -11.78 9.23 0.56
CA ILE A 306 -13.04 9.67 1.16
C ILE A 306 -13.21 11.16 0.88
N THR A 307 -14.33 11.52 0.26
CA THR A 307 -14.73 12.89 -0.05
C THR A 307 -15.73 13.43 0.99
N LYS A 308 -16.25 14.65 0.81
CA LYS A 308 -17.27 15.22 1.71
C LYS A 308 -18.62 14.48 1.63
N ASP A 309 -18.94 13.90 0.46
CA ASP A 309 -20.25 13.32 0.16
C ASP A 309 -20.21 11.81 -0.10
N GLY A 310 -19.05 11.17 0.05
CA GLY A 310 -18.87 9.74 -0.24
C GLY A 310 -17.40 9.40 -0.45
N TYR A 311 -17.05 8.87 -1.63
CA TYR A 311 -15.68 8.53 -1.98
C TYR A 311 -15.41 8.73 -3.48
N GLU A 312 -14.13 8.87 -3.82
CA GLU A 312 -13.58 8.87 -5.17
C GLU A 312 -12.73 7.62 -5.35
N ILE A 313 -12.98 6.81 -6.37
CA ILE A 313 -12.10 5.70 -6.75
C ILE A 313 -10.88 6.29 -7.45
N ILE A 314 -9.68 5.85 -7.09
CA ILE A 314 -8.41 6.33 -7.65
C ILE A 314 -7.61 5.25 -8.38
N THR A 315 -8.11 4.02 -8.41
CA THR A 315 -7.59 2.92 -9.23
C THR A 315 -8.69 2.40 -10.14
N HIS A 316 -8.43 2.33 -11.46
CA HIS A 316 -9.46 2.11 -12.47
C HIS A 316 -9.10 0.93 -13.36
N HIS A 317 -9.69 -0.22 -13.11
CA HIS A 317 -9.59 -1.36 -14.01
C HIS A 317 -10.88 -2.18 -13.94
N PRO A 318 -11.38 -2.68 -15.08
CA PRO A 318 -12.57 -3.52 -15.12
C PRO A 318 -12.52 -4.68 -14.11
N LYS A 319 -13.71 -5.01 -13.56
CA LYS A 319 -13.83 -6.05 -12.53
C LYS A 319 -15.08 -6.91 -12.62
N LYS A 320 -15.94 -6.71 -13.62
CA LYS A 320 -17.04 -7.65 -13.88
C LYS A 320 -16.47 -8.95 -14.41
N ILE A 321 -17.14 -10.05 -14.11
CA ILE A 321 -16.66 -11.40 -14.50
C ILE A 321 -16.35 -11.50 -15.99
N THR A 322 -17.18 -10.92 -16.85
CA THR A 322 -16.99 -10.90 -18.30
C THR A 322 -15.81 -10.04 -18.77
N GLU A 323 -15.29 -9.18 -17.94
CA GLU A 323 -14.21 -8.24 -18.28
C GLU A 323 -12.84 -8.74 -17.80
N VAL A 324 -12.83 -9.74 -16.90
CA VAL A 324 -11.59 -10.31 -16.32
C VAL A 324 -11.21 -11.66 -16.94
N ILE A 325 -11.98 -12.14 -17.90
CA ILE A 325 -11.60 -13.25 -18.78
C ILE A 325 -10.81 -12.66 -19.95
N ILE A 326 -9.60 -13.13 -20.21
CA ILE A 326 -8.62 -12.58 -21.15
C ILE A 326 -8.05 -13.66 -22.08
#